data_5546b4a3a3ccac97e1d7da3a21f19198
#
_entry.id   5546b4a3a3ccac97e1d7da3a21f19198
#
_cell.length_a   1.000
_cell.length_b   1.000
_cell.length_c   1.000
_cell.angle_alpha   90.00
_cell.angle_beta   90.00
_cell.angle_gamma   90.00
#
_symmetry.space_group_name_H-M   'P 1'
#
loop_
_entity.id
_entity.type
_entity.pdbx_description
1 polymer ?
#
loop_
_entity_poly.entity_id
_entity_poly.type
_entity_poly.pdbx_seq_one_letter_code
_entity_poly.pdbx_strand_id
1 'polypeptide(L)'
;MVFGCLSSSDACVLPEMLTVIADALPLPSKRFQAVLLLGLITLGVGLLAFRSIDDLDYGIHVGTGRWIIQHGRVPITDPFTWSMPEHSYVAYHWAFQVLAAGLYARLGDLGPVLMRFVLILCTALTIARALFNRRVDLVIGGTCALLALVAAELRFAVRPELFTYLFLALTAFVIDRWKQGFRAALFVLPLIFVGWVNTHIYILGFVLLFAELFEQVVFRRIDRRFCVILAVTGAALFINPYGLEAVMEPVRLFTRMNKDNIFAQHITELVSPLAIHDDPRTPFRLTIQFAAWFLLIGASLPALVGLLRSRRIADAVVLVVFGMLSLVAVKNIALFAVVAPPLVAYGLTQILSPDSEKWNALRRIIFYVVVVFASILCFRVSTGAWYAHQRRAIHLAPRVERAALALDAAEFVERVNLKGRGFNNFNVGGL
;
A
#
# COMPACT_ATOMS: atom_id res chain seq x y z
N MET A 1 -35.93 -12.80 -11.74
CA MET A 1 -36.26 -12.92 -13.17
C MET A 1 -36.58 -11.53 -13.69
N VAL A 2 -35.63 -10.87 -14.35
CA VAL A 2 -35.80 -9.91 -15.44
C VAL A 2 -34.41 -9.72 -16.04
N PHE A 3 -33.95 -10.63 -16.88
CA PHE A 3 -32.96 -10.37 -17.91
C PHE A 3 -33.75 -10.25 -19.21
N GLY A 4 -34.17 -9.02 -19.54
CA GLY A 4 -34.70 -8.72 -20.87
C GLY A 4 -33.56 -8.83 -21.88
N CYS A 5 -33.74 -9.64 -22.92
CA CYS A 5 -32.89 -9.67 -24.12
C CYS A 5 -32.71 -8.25 -24.68
N LEU A 6 -31.50 -7.74 -24.64
CA LEU A 6 -31.11 -6.61 -25.47
C LEU A 6 -31.22 -7.05 -26.93
N SER A 7 -32.02 -6.34 -27.72
CA SER A 7 -32.23 -6.64 -29.13
C SER A 7 -30.92 -6.37 -29.93
N SER A 8 -30.72 -7.05 -31.03
CA SER A 8 -29.53 -6.86 -31.89
C SER A 8 -29.34 -5.45 -32.43
N SER A 9 -30.38 -4.59 -32.36
CA SER A 9 -30.35 -3.17 -32.72
C SER A 9 -29.63 -2.32 -31.64
N ASP A 10 -29.73 -2.69 -30.34
CA ASP A 10 -29.13 -1.92 -29.26
C ASP A 10 -27.60 -2.09 -29.18
N ALA A 11 -27.07 -3.21 -29.67
CA ALA A 11 -25.64 -3.46 -29.74
C ALA A 11 -24.89 -2.55 -30.75
N CYS A 12 -25.61 -2.01 -31.76
CA CYS A 12 -25.03 -1.09 -32.76
C CYS A 12 -25.09 0.37 -32.34
N VAL A 13 -26.05 0.78 -31.50
CA VAL A 13 -26.26 2.16 -31.06
C VAL A 13 -25.20 2.62 -30.03
N LEU A 14 -24.73 1.73 -29.17
CA LEU A 14 -23.77 2.03 -28.11
C LEU A 14 -22.40 2.51 -28.67
N PRO A 15 -21.79 1.86 -29.68
CA PRO A 15 -20.53 2.32 -30.28
C PRO A 15 -20.66 3.70 -30.99
N GLU A 16 -21.79 3.97 -31.63
CA GLU A 16 -22.02 5.25 -32.30
C GLU A 16 -22.24 6.39 -31.31
N MET A 17 -22.99 6.17 -30.24
CA MET A 17 -23.14 7.15 -29.15
C MET A 17 -21.80 7.45 -28.48
N LEU A 18 -20.96 6.45 -28.24
CA LEU A 18 -19.64 6.63 -27.64
C LEU A 18 -18.71 7.47 -28.52
N THR A 19 -18.76 7.30 -29.85
CA THR A 19 -17.99 8.11 -30.78
C THR A 19 -18.47 9.55 -30.83
N VAL A 20 -19.78 9.78 -30.87
CA VAL A 20 -20.36 11.14 -30.84
C VAL A 20 -19.99 11.90 -29.56
N ILE A 21 -20.10 11.24 -28.40
CA ILE A 21 -19.71 11.83 -27.12
C ILE A 21 -18.20 12.10 -27.08
N ALA A 22 -17.39 11.18 -27.60
CA ALA A 22 -15.95 11.33 -27.61
C ALA A 22 -15.50 12.50 -28.53
N ASP A 23 -16.14 12.70 -29.65
CA ASP A 23 -15.79 13.79 -30.57
C ASP A 23 -16.18 15.17 -30.03
N ALA A 24 -17.18 15.24 -29.18
CA ALA A 24 -17.54 16.45 -28.44
C ALA A 24 -16.55 16.81 -27.32
N LEU A 25 -15.64 15.89 -26.95
CA LEU A 25 -14.70 16.02 -25.82
C LEU A 25 -13.23 15.99 -26.30
N PRO A 26 -12.67 17.11 -26.80
CA PRO A 26 -11.29 17.14 -27.28
C PRO A 26 -10.31 16.86 -26.12
N LEU A 27 -9.33 15.96 -26.34
CA LEU A 27 -8.28 15.76 -25.35
C LEU A 27 -7.35 16.98 -25.30
N PRO A 28 -7.07 17.50 -24.10
CA PRO A 28 -6.04 18.52 -23.93
C PRO A 28 -4.66 18.00 -24.32
N SER A 29 -3.67 18.91 -24.43
CA SER A 29 -2.29 18.50 -24.71
C SER A 29 -1.79 17.46 -23.69
N LYS A 30 -0.90 16.56 -24.13
CA LYS A 30 -0.31 15.52 -23.24
C LYS A 30 0.33 16.12 -21.98
N ARG A 31 0.93 17.31 -22.09
CA ARG A 31 1.51 18.02 -20.93
C ARG A 31 0.43 18.43 -19.93
N PHE A 32 -0.67 18.99 -20.40
CA PHE A 32 -1.79 19.37 -19.54
C PHE A 32 -2.43 18.15 -18.88
N GLN A 33 -2.67 17.06 -19.63
CA GLN A 33 -3.17 15.80 -19.06
C GLN A 33 -2.26 15.30 -17.92
N ALA A 34 -0.93 15.28 -18.15
CA ALA A 34 0.03 14.83 -17.15
C ALA A 34 0.02 15.72 -15.88
N VAL A 35 0.03 17.06 -16.06
CA VAL A 35 -0.01 18.01 -14.94
C VAL A 35 -1.32 17.88 -14.15
N LEU A 36 -2.46 17.78 -14.83
CA LEU A 36 -3.77 17.68 -14.20
C LEU A 36 -3.90 16.36 -13.40
N LEU A 37 -3.58 15.22 -14.03
CA LEU A 37 -3.68 13.90 -13.37
C LEU A 37 -2.70 13.81 -12.20
N LEU A 38 -1.45 14.21 -12.40
CA LEU A 38 -0.45 14.21 -11.33
C LEU A 38 -0.86 15.15 -10.19
N GLY A 39 -1.36 16.34 -10.50
CA GLY A 39 -1.84 17.31 -9.53
C GLY A 39 -3.00 16.76 -8.69
N LEU A 40 -4.03 16.20 -9.33
CA LEU A 40 -5.20 15.63 -8.65
C LEU A 40 -4.83 14.41 -7.79
N ILE A 41 -3.98 13.52 -8.31
CA ILE A 41 -3.52 12.34 -7.55
C ILE A 41 -2.67 12.79 -6.36
N THR A 42 -1.75 13.73 -6.55
CA THR A 42 -0.91 14.27 -5.45
C THR A 42 -1.75 14.97 -4.39
N LEU A 43 -2.76 15.76 -4.81
CA LEU A 43 -3.72 16.37 -3.89
C LEU A 43 -4.51 15.31 -3.12
N GLY A 44 -5.01 14.27 -3.82
CA GLY A 44 -5.70 13.13 -3.20
C GLY A 44 -4.81 12.40 -2.19
N VAL A 45 -3.55 12.14 -2.52
CA VAL A 45 -2.53 11.59 -1.61
C VAL A 45 -2.39 12.49 -0.37
N GLY A 46 -2.24 13.79 -0.57
CA GLY A 46 -2.12 14.77 0.51
C GLY A 46 -3.30 14.73 1.46
N LEU A 47 -4.50 14.83 0.92
CA LEU A 47 -5.74 14.83 1.69
C LEU A 47 -5.98 13.51 2.44
N LEU A 48 -5.75 12.37 1.79
CA LEU A 48 -5.94 11.05 2.42
C LEU A 48 -4.87 10.71 3.45
N ALA A 49 -3.66 11.21 3.28
CA ALA A 49 -2.55 10.98 4.19
C ALA A 49 -2.52 11.96 5.37
N PHE A 50 -2.98 13.21 5.18
CA PHE A 50 -3.00 14.24 6.22
C PHE A 50 -4.32 14.23 6.99
N ARG A 51 -4.56 13.15 7.74
CA ARG A 51 -5.79 12.92 8.53
C ARG A 51 -5.44 12.62 9.98
N SER A 52 -6.43 12.63 10.85
CA SER A 52 -6.29 12.24 12.25
C SER A 52 -5.80 10.78 12.39
N ILE A 53 -5.31 10.45 13.58
CA ILE A 53 -4.81 9.12 13.95
C ILE A 53 -5.94 8.39 14.67
N ASP A 54 -6.44 7.32 14.05
CA ASP A 54 -7.51 6.45 14.53
C ASP A 54 -7.04 5.01 14.78
N ASP A 55 -5.72 4.78 14.74
CA ASP A 55 -5.11 3.46 14.79
C ASP A 55 -4.83 3.01 16.22
N LEU A 56 -5.38 1.85 16.59
CA LEU A 56 -5.26 1.26 17.92
C LEU A 56 -3.81 0.87 18.29
N ASP A 57 -2.98 0.55 17.28
CA ASP A 57 -1.57 0.17 17.50
C ASP A 57 -0.66 1.40 17.71
N TYR A 58 -1.17 2.62 17.50
CA TYR A 58 -0.39 3.84 17.58
C TYR A 58 0.29 4.02 18.95
N GLY A 59 -0.46 3.79 20.03
CA GLY A 59 0.03 3.94 21.40
C GLY A 59 1.23 3.03 21.69
N ILE A 60 1.12 1.73 21.34
CA ILE A 60 2.23 0.77 21.58
C ILE A 60 3.47 1.13 20.76
N HIS A 61 3.30 1.64 19.54
CA HIS A 61 4.44 2.06 18.73
C HIS A 61 5.17 3.27 19.32
N VAL A 62 4.45 4.29 19.73
CA VAL A 62 5.03 5.48 20.38
C VAL A 62 5.60 5.12 21.75
N GLY A 63 4.89 4.28 22.54
CA GLY A 63 5.33 3.79 23.84
C GLY A 63 6.64 3.03 23.77
N THR A 64 6.73 2.04 22.86
CA THR A 64 7.97 1.27 22.64
C THR A 64 9.11 2.17 22.17
N GLY A 65 8.83 3.11 21.26
CA GLY A 65 9.85 4.05 20.81
C GLY A 65 10.38 4.96 21.91
N ARG A 66 9.50 5.45 22.79
CA ARG A 66 9.90 6.20 24.00
C ARG A 66 10.78 5.36 24.93
N TRP A 67 10.38 4.12 25.17
CA TRP A 67 11.16 3.19 26.00
C TRP A 67 12.56 3.00 25.44
N ILE A 68 12.70 2.77 24.10
CA ILE A 68 14.00 2.61 23.44
C ILE A 68 14.86 3.88 23.58
N ILE A 69 14.27 5.06 23.36
CA ILE A 69 14.97 6.36 23.49
C ILE A 69 15.48 6.55 24.91
N GLN A 70 14.65 6.24 25.93
CA GLN A 70 14.99 6.42 27.33
C GLN A 70 16.08 5.45 27.82
N HIS A 71 16.08 4.21 27.32
CA HIS A 71 17.03 3.19 27.77
C HIS A 71 18.26 3.05 26.86
N GLY A 72 18.29 3.70 25.69
CA GLY A 72 19.38 3.62 24.73
C GLY A 72 19.61 2.23 24.12
N ARG A 73 18.64 1.33 24.24
CA ARG A 73 18.70 -0.05 23.74
C ARG A 73 17.33 -0.56 23.32
N VAL A 74 17.28 -1.58 22.47
CA VAL A 74 16.04 -2.28 22.12
C VAL A 74 15.66 -3.28 23.23
N PRO A 75 14.36 -3.50 23.50
CA PRO A 75 13.91 -4.48 24.48
C PRO A 75 14.14 -5.92 23.98
N ILE A 76 14.57 -6.81 24.84
CA ILE A 76 14.70 -8.26 24.58
C ILE A 76 13.61 -9.07 25.29
N THR A 77 12.98 -8.48 26.30
CA THR A 77 11.78 -8.98 26.99
C THR A 77 10.69 -7.93 26.91
N ASP A 78 9.42 -8.33 27.07
CA ASP A 78 8.28 -7.41 26.98
C ASP A 78 8.29 -6.42 28.17
N PRO A 79 8.51 -5.11 27.94
CA PRO A 79 8.58 -4.14 29.01
C PRO A 79 7.21 -3.66 29.51
N PHE A 80 6.10 -4.06 28.87
CA PHE A 80 4.76 -3.56 29.15
C PHE A 80 3.85 -4.60 29.81
N THR A 81 4.05 -5.88 29.52
CA THR A 81 3.16 -6.95 29.98
C THR A 81 3.61 -7.46 31.34
N TRP A 82 2.86 -7.13 32.39
CA TRP A 82 3.16 -7.58 33.75
C TRP A 82 2.85 -9.08 34.00
N SER A 83 1.95 -9.66 33.19
CA SER A 83 1.55 -11.08 33.33
C SER A 83 2.60 -12.05 32.81
N MET A 84 3.47 -11.60 31.89
CA MET A 84 4.53 -12.42 31.28
C MET A 84 5.82 -11.61 31.09
N PRO A 85 6.45 -11.11 32.17
CA PRO A 85 7.59 -10.17 32.06
C PRO A 85 8.85 -10.80 31.47
N GLU A 86 8.98 -12.14 31.52
CA GLU A 86 10.11 -12.87 30.92
C GLU A 86 9.87 -13.26 29.45
N HIS A 87 8.72 -12.88 28.88
CA HIS A 87 8.43 -13.24 27.48
C HIS A 87 9.41 -12.55 26.54
N SER A 88 10.04 -13.34 25.65
CA SER A 88 10.95 -12.80 24.62
C SER A 88 10.20 -11.85 23.69
N TYR A 89 10.75 -10.66 23.52
CA TYR A 89 10.16 -9.61 22.70
C TYR A 89 11.15 -9.10 21.65
N VAL A 90 10.80 -9.27 20.40
CA VAL A 90 11.57 -8.74 19.26
C VAL A 90 10.82 -7.55 18.68
N ALA A 91 11.27 -6.34 19.01
CA ALA A 91 10.72 -5.11 18.45
C ALA A 91 11.23 -4.90 17.01
N TYR A 92 10.89 -5.79 16.09
CA TYR A 92 11.35 -5.71 14.69
C TYR A 92 10.92 -4.42 13.94
N HIS A 93 10.02 -3.63 14.53
CA HIS A 93 9.63 -2.29 14.08
C HIS A 93 10.41 -1.16 14.78
N TRP A 94 11.48 -1.46 15.50
CA TRP A 94 12.14 -0.54 16.42
C TRP A 94 12.50 0.81 15.78
N ALA A 95 13.01 0.81 14.56
CA ALA A 95 13.41 2.06 13.90
C ALA A 95 12.20 2.94 13.55
N PHE A 96 11.08 2.34 13.12
CA PHE A 96 9.81 3.07 12.97
C PHE A 96 9.33 3.63 14.31
N GLN A 97 9.38 2.83 15.39
CA GLN A 97 8.92 3.20 16.72
C GLN A 97 9.71 4.37 17.29
N VAL A 98 11.04 4.31 17.17
CA VAL A 98 11.94 5.42 17.58
C VAL A 98 11.66 6.68 16.77
N LEU A 99 11.50 6.56 15.45
CA LEU A 99 11.18 7.70 14.58
C LEU A 99 9.83 8.33 14.96
N ALA A 100 8.79 7.51 15.13
CA ALA A 100 7.45 7.99 15.50
C ALA A 100 7.47 8.68 16.88
N ALA A 101 8.11 8.08 17.89
CA ALA A 101 8.24 8.66 19.22
C ALA A 101 9.08 9.94 19.21
N GLY A 102 10.19 9.98 18.48
CA GLY A 102 11.04 11.16 18.37
C GLY A 102 10.36 12.34 17.67
N LEU A 103 9.57 12.07 16.64
CA LEU A 103 8.75 13.07 15.96
C LEU A 103 7.59 13.55 16.85
N TYR A 104 6.94 12.61 17.55
CA TYR A 104 5.91 12.97 18.53
C TYR A 104 6.47 13.88 19.65
N ALA A 105 7.63 13.56 20.18
CA ALA A 105 8.26 14.36 21.24
C ALA A 105 8.57 15.81 20.82
N ARG A 106 8.81 16.05 19.52
CA ARG A 106 9.15 17.38 19.00
C ARG A 106 7.96 18.17 18.46
N LEU A 107 6.98 17.47 17.86
CA LEU A 107 5.90 18.09 17.08
C LEU A 107 4.50 17.66 17.56
N GLY A 108 4.40 16.91 18.66
CA GLY A 108 3.14 16.32 19.08
C GLY A 108 2.55 15.41 18.02
N ASP A 109 1.24 15.35 17.92
CA ASP A 109 0.53 14.52 16.94
C ASP A 109 0.85 14.86 15.48
N LEU A 110 1.28 16.09 15.21
CA LEU A 110 1.69 16.52 13.87
C LEU A 110 2.88 15.71 13.35
N GLY A 111 3.83 15.30 14.21
CA GLY A 111 5.01 14.58 13.81
C GLY A 111 4.72 13.24 13.12
N PRO A 112 4.02 12.31 13.75
CA PRO A 112 3.63 11.04 13.13
C PRO A 112 2.70 11.21 11.91
N VAL A 113 1.82 12.22 11.89
CA VAL A 113 0.99 12.53 10.71
C VAL A 113 1.86 12.98 9.54
N LEU A 114 2.85 13.84 9.76
CA LEU A 114 3.81 14.25 8.72
C LEU A 114 4.65 13.06 8.23
N MET A 115 5.09 12.18 9.12
CA MET A 115 5.82 10.95 8.74
C MET A 115 4.95 10.10 7.79
N ARG A 116 3.71 9.85 8.13
CA ARG A 116 2.75 9.14 7.27
C ARG A 116 2.59 9.83 5.92
N PHE A 117 2.36 11.14 5.92
CA PHE A 117 2.21 11.94 4.70
C PHE A 117 3.44 11.81 3.79
N VAL A 118 4.65 11.97 4.34
CA VAL A 118 5.90 11.88 3.56
C VAL A 118 6.09 10.49 2.99
N LEU A 119 5.86 9.42 3.77
CA LEU A 119 6.05 8.05 3.31
C LEU A 119 5.07 7.69 2.18
N ILE A 120 3.79 8.08 2.29
CA ILE A 120 2.79 7.81 1.25
C ILE A 120 3.09 8.66 0.01
N LEU A 121 3.47 9.94 0.18
CA LEU A 121 3.84 10.81 -0.94
C LEU A 121 5.08 10.27 -1.69
N CYS A 122 6.12 9.86 -0.98
CA CYS A 122 7.31 9.27 -1.60
C CYS A 122 6.97 7.97 -2.34
N THR A 123 6.08 7.14 -1.78
CA THR A 123 5.59 5.93 -2.45
C THR A 123 4.86 6.28 -3.74
N ALA A 124 3.92 7.22 -3.70
CA ALA A 124 3.16 7.66 -4.87
C ALA A 124 4.05 8.29 -5.95
N LEU A 125 5.02 9.13 -5.56
CA LEU A 125 5.99 9.72 -6.49
C LEU A 125 6.90 8.66 -7.13
N THR A 126 7.29 7.63 -6.38
CA THR A 126 8.06 6.49 -6.91
C THR A 126 7.26 5.72 -7.94
N ILE A 127 5.97 5.44 -7.67
CA ILE A 127 5.06 4.81 -8.63
C ILE A 127 4.87 5.68 -9.87
N ALA A 128 4.61 6.98 -9.70
CA ALA A 128 4.48 7.91 -10.82
C ALA A 128 5.75 7.95 -11.69
N ARG A 129 6.91 7.94 -11.05
CA ARG A 129 8.21 7.89 -11.75
C ARG A 129 8.42 6.57 -12.50
N ALA A 130 7.98 5.44 -11.93
CA ALA A 130 8.02 4.13 -12.60
C ALA A 130 7.10 4.11 -13.84
N LEU A 131 5.87 4.64 -13.74
CA LEU A 131 4.94 4.79 -14.86
C LEU A 131 5.56 5.63 -15.99
N PHE A 132 6.15 6.77 -15.64
CA PHE A 132 6.82 7.64 -16.62
C PHE A 132 8.00 6.94 -17.31
N ASN A 133 8.84 6.23 -16.56
CA ASN A 133 10.00 5.52 -17.09
C ASN A 133 9.62 4.38 -18.04
N ARG A 134 8.49 3.73 -17.78
CA ARG A 134 7.94 2.65 -18.63
C ARG A 134 7.23 3.17 -19.88
N ARG A 135 7.11 4.50 -20.04
CA ARG A 135 6.46 5.17 -21.18
C ARG A 135 5.04 4.66 -21.42
N VAL A 136 4.29 4.40 -20.34
CA VAL A 136 2.90 3.97 -20.43
C VAL A 136 1.99 5.10 -20.93
N ASP A 137 0.83 4.75 -21.47
CA ASP A 137 -0.20 5.74 -21.77
C ASP A 137 -0.61 6.50 -20.50
N LEU A 138 -0.66 7.83 -20.57
CA LEU A 138 -0.92 8.70 -19.41
C LEU A 138 -2.29 8.45 -18.77
N VAL A 139 -3.31 8.17 -19.58
CA VAL A 139 -4.66 7.95 -19.09
C VAL A 139 -4.74 6.60 -18.39
N ILE A 140 -4.16 5.55 -18.98
CA ILE A 140 -4.08 4.22 -18.35
C ILE A 140 -3.29 4.31 -17.05
N GLY A 141 -2.10 4.93 -17.10
CA GLY A 141 -1.25 5.08 -15.92
C GLY A 141 -1.92 5.86 -14.79
N GLY A 142 -2.57 6.99 -15.12
CA GLY A 142 -3.32 7.80 -14.17
C GLY A 142 -4.52 7.05 -13.57
N THR A 143 -5.24 6.30 -14.39
CA THR A 143 -6.36 5.45 -13.93
C THR A 143 -5.88 4.39 -12.95
N CYS A 144 -4.82 3.64 -13.30
CA CYS A 144 -4.25 2.62 -12.41
C CYS A 144 -3.74 3.23 -11.10
N ALA A 145 -3.08 4.39 -11.17
CA ALA A 145 -2.59 5.08 -9.97
C ALA A 145 -3.73 5.57 -9.06
N LEU A 146 -4.83 6.10 -9.65
CA LEU A 146 -6.00 6.54 -8.88
C LEU A 146 -6.74 5.35 -8.25
N LEU A 147 -6.94 4.26 -8.99
CA LEU A 147 -7.54 3.04 -8.44
C LEU A 147 -6.71 2.47 -7.29
N ALA A 148 -5.38 2.46 -7.45
CA ALA A 148 -4.46 2.01 -6.40
C ALA A 148 -4.51 2.91 -5.16
N LEU A 149 -4.54 4.23 -5.34
CA LEU A 149 -4.68 5.19 -4.23
C LEU A 149 -5.95 4.93 -3.42
N VAL A 150 -7.07 4.77 -4.11
CA VAL A 150 -8.36 4.51 -3.46
C VAL A 150 -8.36 3.13 -2.78
N ALA A 151 -7.86 2.09 -3.45
CA ALA A 151 -7.82 0.73 -2.90
C ALA A 151 -6.93 0.63 -1.64
N ALA A 152 -5.81 1.38 -1.58
CA ALA A 152 -4.88 1.37 -0.47
C ALA A 152 -5.30 2.25 0.72
N GLU A 153 -6.28 3.16 0.55
CA GLU A 153 -6.64 4.21 1.53
C GLU A 153 -6.90 3.66 2.93
N LEU A 154 -7.55 2.50 3.04
CA LEU A 154 -7.85 1.86 4.34
C LEU A 154 -6.60 1.57 5.17
N ARG A 155 -5.43 1.45 4.52
CA ARG A 155 -4.15 1.14 5.14
C ARG A 155 -3.24 2.37 5.36
N PHE A 156 -3.76 3.58 5.17
CA PHE A 156 -3.03 4.81 5.44
C PHE A 156 -3.07 5.18 6.94
N ALA A 157 -2.78 4.21 7.80
CA ALA A 157 -2.62 4.38 9.24
C ALA A 157 -1.16 4.73 9.59
N VAL A 158 -0.90 5.22 10.80
CA VAL A 158 0.46 5.49 11.29
C VAL A 158 1.06 4.16 11.77
N ARG A 159 1.44 3.31 10.82
CA ARG A 159 1.94 1.95 11.05
C ARG A 159 3.28 1.71 10.36
N PRO A 160 4.07 0.75 10.84
CA PRO A 160 5.36 0.38 10.22
C PRO A 160 5.25 -0.06 8.76
N GLU A 161 4.10 -0.60 8.35
CA GLU A 161 3.86 -1.06 6.98
C GLU A 161 3.96 0.05 5.91
N LEU A 162 3.87 1.33 6.30
CA LEU A 162 4.12 2.45 5.39
C LEU A 162 5.53 2.43 4.81
N PHE A 163 6.51 1.97 5.60
CA PHE A 163 7.87 1.74 5.12
C PHE A 163 7.93 0.59 4.12
N THR A 164 7.14 -0.47 4.32
CA THR A 164 7.04 -1.55 3.33
C THR A 164 6.51 -1.05 2.00
N TYR A 165 5.50 -0.18 1.98
CA TYR A 165 4.98 0.38 0.73
C TYR A 165 6.05 1.17 -0.02
N LEU A 166 6.80 2.01 0.69
CA LEU A 166 7.89 2.79 0.11
C LEU A 166 9.02 1.88 -0.41
N PHE A 167 9.52 0.96 0.43
CA PHE A 167 10.64 0.10 0.06
C PHE A 167 10.28 -0.90 -1.06
N LEU A 168 9.03 -1.37 -1.09
CA LEU A 168 8.52 -2.21 -2.17
C LEU A 168 8.51 -1.43 -3.50
N ALA A 169 7.98 -0.20 -3.49
CA ALA A 169 7.99 0.66 -4.66
C ALA A 169 9.42 1.01 -5.12
N LEU A 170 10.32 1.34 -4.18
CA LEU A 170 11.72 1.63 -4.47
C LEU A 170 12.45 0.41 -5.04
N THR A 171 12.24 -0.79 -4.48
CA THR A 171 12.84 -2.04 -4.98
C THR A 171 12.40 -2.30 -6.41
N ALA A 172 11.08 -2.22 -6.69
CA ALA A 172 10.55 -2.37 -8.05
C ALA A 172 11.14 -1.33 -9.01
N PHE A 173 11.25 -0.07 -8.57
CA PHE A 173 11.83 1.03 -9.34
C PHE A 173 13.32 0.81 -9.63
N VAL A 174 14.10 0.36 -8.66
CA VAL A 174 15.54 0.06 -8.82
C VAL A 174 15.75 -1.05 -9.84
N ILE A 175 14.98 -2.14 -9.76
CA ILE A 175 15.03 -3.24 -10.73
C ILE A 175 14.70 -2.71 -12.14
N ASP A 176 13.65 -1.89 -12.26
CA ASP A 176 13.23 -1.32 -13.54
C ASP A 176 14.32 -0.42 -14.15
N ARG A 177 14.96 0.43 -13.33
CA ARG A 177 16.10 1.26 -13.75
C ARG A 177 17.29 0.44 -14.21
N TRP A 178 17.62 -0.63 -13.48
CA TRP A 178 18.67 -1.55 -13.88
C TRP A 178 18.35 -2.24 -15.23
N LYS A 179 17.13 -2.73 -15.43
CA LYS A 179 16.66 -3.31 -16.72
C LYS A 179 16.76 -2.30 -17.87
N GLN A 180 16.65 -1.01 -17.60
CA GLN A 180 16.84 0.06 -18.58
C GLN A 180 18.31 0.42 -18.83
N GLY A 181 19.28 -0.31 -18.23
CA GLY A 181 20.71 -0.15 -18.44
C GLY A 181 21.44 0.68 -17.37
N PHE A 182 20.72 1.26 -16.38
CA PHE A 182 21.34 1.99 -15.29
C PHE A 182 21.86 1.03 -14.20
N ARG A 183 22.99 0.38 -14.49
CA ARG A 183 23.52 -0.74 -13.68
C ARG A 183 23.85 -0.35 -12.24
N ALA A 184 24.22 0.90 -11.98
CA ALA A 184 24.52 1.40 -10.64
C ALA A 184 23.29 1.40 -9.71
N ALA A 185 22.08 1.37 -10.24
CA ALA A 185 20.87 1.34 -9.42
C ALA A 185 20.85 0.16 -8.42
N LEU A 186 21.38 -1.00 -8.80
CA LEU A 186 21.38 -2.19 -7.93
C LEU A 186 22.11 -1.98 -6.60
N PHE A 187 23.12 -1.13 -6.54
CA PHE A 187 23.87 -0.88 -5.30
C PHE A 187 23.05 -0.23 -4.18
N VAL A 188 21.85 0.29 -4.51
CA VAL A 188 20.92 0.86 -3.52
C VAL A 188 20.14 -0.24 -2.78
N LEU A 189 20.00 -1.45 -3.35
CA LEU A 189 19.21 -2.53 -2.78
C LEU A 189 19.64 -2.92 -1.36
N PRO A 190 20.92 -3.17 -1.05
CA PRO A 190 21.31 -3.52 0.32
C PRO A 190 20.91 -2.44 1.34
N LEU A 191 21.02 -1.16 0.99
CA LEU A 191 20.61 -0.06 1.86
C LEU A 191 19.11 -0.03 2.09
N ILE A 192 18.31 -0.23 1.04
CA ILE A 192 16.84 -0.37 1.15
C ILE A 192 16.50 -1.49 2.13
N PHE A 193 17.13 -2.66 2.01
CA PHE A 193 16.82 -3.82 2.84
C PHE A 193 17.32 -3.69 4.28
N VAL A 194 18.42 -2.98 4.54
CA VAL A 194 18.80 -2.57 5.90
C VAL A 194 17.72 -1.69 6.53
N GLY A 195 17.23 -0.69 5.80
CA GLY A 195 16.11 0.13 6.27
C GLY A 195 14.87 -0.71 6.52
N TRP A 196 14.58 -1.66 5.65
CA TRP A 196 13.37 -2.47 5.71
C TRP A 196 13.35 -3.46 6.88
N VAL A 197 14.44 -4.23 7.10
CA VAL A 197 14.52 -5.21 8.21
C VAL A 197 14.41 -4.55 9.59
N ASN A 198 14.78 -3.28 9.69
CA ASN A 198 14.71 -2.49 10.92
C ASN A 198 13.37 -1.74 11.11
N THR A 199 12.50 -1.71 10.09
CA THR A 199 11.23 -0.98 10.16
C THR A 199 10.01 -1.86 10.00
N HIS A 200 10.06 -2.92 9.17
CA HIS A 200 8.94 -3.83 8.94
C HIS A 200 9.37 -5.13 8.26
N ILE A 201 8.40 -5.98 7.91
CA ILE A 201 8.60 -7.28 7.24
C ILE A 201 9.15 -7.08 5.83
N TYR A 202 10.41 -7.46 5.61
CA TYR A 202 11.17 -7.24 4.37
C TYR A 202 10.98 -8.34 3.31
N ILE A 203 10.43 -9.51 3.67
CA ILE A 203 10.39 -10.71 2.81
C ILE A 203 9.72 -10.45 1.44
N LEU A 204 8.78 -9.51 1.39
CA LEU A 204 8.05 -9.14 0.17
C LEU A 204 8.97 -8.56 -0.91
N GLY A 205 10.05 -7.90 -0.52
CA GLY A 205 11.06 -7.40 -1.46
C GLY A 205 11.80 -8.51 -2.19
N PHE A 206 12.04 -9.65 -1.51
CA PHE A 206 12.66 -10.80 -2.15
C PHE A 206 11.77 -11.45 -3.20
N VAL A 207 10.45 -11.32 -3.13
CA VAL A 207 9.54 -11.76 -4.21
C VAL A 207 9.91 -11.08 -5.53
N LEU A 208 10.20 -9.77 -5.51
CA LEU A 208 10.61 -9.03 -6.70
C LEU A 208 11.98 -9.48 -7.20
N LEU A 209 12.95 -9.65 -6.29
CA LEU A 209 14.31 -10.05 -6.62
C LEU A 209 14.36 -11.48 -7.18
N PHE A 210 13.62 -12.41 -6.59
CA PHE A 210 13.55 -13.79 -7.09
C PHE A 210 12.74 -13.91 -8.38
N ALA A 211 11.69 -13.13 -8.58
CA ALA A 211 10.98 -13.07 -9.86
C ALA A 211 11.91 -12.60 -10.98
N GLU A 212 12.76 -11.60 -10.70
CA GLU A 212 13.77 -11.12 -11.66
C GLU A 212 14.84 -12.18 -11.94
N LEU A 213 15.36 -12.84 -10.89
CA LEU A 213 16.30 -13.94 -11.06
C LEU A 213 15.68 -15.08 -11.89
N PHE A 214 14.41 -15.41 -11.64
CA PHE A 214 13.67 -16.40 -12.40
C PHE A 214 13.60 -16.03 -13.90
N GLU A 215 13.27 -14.78 -14.23
CA GLU A 215 13.27 -14.27 -15.62
C GLU A 215 14.65 -14.45 -16.26
N GLN A 216 15.74 -14.12 -15.55
CA GLN A 216 17.10 -14.30 -16.04
C GLN A 216 17.45 -15.77 -16.31
N VAL A 217 17.00 -16.69 -15.43
CA VAL A 217 17.19 -18.14 -15.60
C VAL A 217 16.41 -18.63 -16.82
N VAL A 218 15.14 -18.27 -16.96
CA VAL A 218 14.28 -18.67 -18.10
C VAL A 218 14.89 -18.24 -19.43
N PHE A 219 15.43 -17.03 -19.51
CA PHE A 219 16.07 -16.51 -20.71
C PHE A 219 17.55 -16.85 -20.81
N ARG A 220 18.11 -17.64 -19.89
CA ARG A 220 19.54 -18.02 -19.83
C ARG A 220 20.49 -16.81 -19.89
N ARG A 221 20.13 -15.71 -19.21
CA ARG A 221 20.85 -14.42 -19.21
C ARG A 221 21.17 -13.96 -17.79
N ILE A 222 21.82 -14.84 -17.01
CA ILE A 222 22.14 -14.55 -15.60
C ILE A 222 23.21 -13.46 -15.53
N ASP A 223 22.86 -12.32 -14.90
CA ASP A 223 23.81 -11.25 -14.60
C ASP A 223 24.51 -11.55 -13.25
N ARG A 224 25.81 -11.79 -13.31
CA ARG A 224 26.65 -12.06 -12.12
C ARG A 224 26.58 -10.92 -11.10
N ARG A 225 26.50 -9.67 -11.56
CA ARG A 225 26.39 -8.49 -10.66
C ARG A 225 25.08 -8.53 -9.89
N PHE A 226 23.98 -8.86 -10.57
CA PHE A 226 22.68 -9.02 -9.91
C PHE A 226 22.75 -10.11 -8.83
N CYS A 227 23.36 -11.27 -9.12
CA CYS A 227 23.52 -12.35 -8.14
C CYS A 227 24.37 -11.93 -6.93
N VAL A 228 25.49 -11.20 -7.18
CA VAL A 228 26.33 -10.69 -6.10
C VAL A 228 25.56 -9.69 -5.24
N ILE A 229 24.85 -8.73 -5.85
CA ILE A 229 24.07 -7.76 -5.09
C ILE A 229 22.91 -8.43 -4.34
N LEU A 230 22.26 -9.44 -4.91
CA LEU A 230 21.25 -10.23 -4.22
C LEU A 230 21.83 -10.89 -2.96
N ALA A 231 23.01 -11.53 -3.06
CA ALA A 231 23.69 -12.11 -1.91
C ALA A 231 24.10 -11.07 -0.85
N VAL A 232 24.63 -9.92 -1.29
CA VAL A 232 24.96 -8.79 -0.40
C VAL A 232 23.72 -8.23 0.27
N THR A 233 22.60 -8.15 -0.45
CA THR A 233 21.29 -7.73 0.09
C THR A 233 20.79 -8.70 1.16
N GLY A 234 20.95 -10.02 0.94
CA GLY A 234 20.65 -11.03 1.96
C GLY A 234 21.53 -10.90 3.20
N ALA A 235 22.84 -10.70 3.02
CA ALA A 235 23.77 -10.48 4.14
C ALA A 235 23.49 -9.17 4.89
N ALA A 236 23.03 -8.13 4.20
CA ALA A 236 22.70 -6.84 4.80
C ALA A 236 21.52 -6.91 5.80
N LEU A 237 20.68 -7.94 5.72
CA LEU A 237 19.61 -8.17 6.70
C LEU A 237 20.13 -8.39 8.13
N PHE A 238 21.38 -8.84 8.30
CA PHE A 238 21.98 -9.00 9.61
C PHE A 238 22.43 -7.67 10.26
N ILE A 239 22.32 -6.54 9.54
CA ILE A 239 22.53 -5.20 10.08
C ILE A 239 21.27 -4.74 10.81
N ASN A 240 20.98 -5.39 11.93
CA ASN A 240 19.87 -5.12 12.83
C ASN A 240 20.26 -5.49 14.28
N PRO A 241 19.62 -4.93 15.32
CA PRO A 241 20.03 -5.17 16.71
C PRO A 241 19.69 -6.57 17.25
N TYR A 242 18.85 -7.33 16.57
CA TYR A 242 18.42 -8.70 16.99
C TYR A 242 19.10 -9.81 16.18
N GLY A 243 19.97 -9.48 15.22
CA GLY A 243 20.67 -10.46 14.38
C GLY A 243 19.71 -11.41 13.66
N LEU A 244 19.91 -12.73 13.86
CA LEU A 244 19.11 -13.78 13.23
C LEU A 244 17.62 -13.74 13.65
N GLU A 245 17.31 -13.29 14.85
CA GLU A 245 15.92 -13.28 15.35
C GLU A 245 15.03 -12.36 14.52
N ALA A 246 15.49 -11.13 14.17
CA ALA A 246 14.76 -10.25 13.29
C ALA A 246 14.69 -10.78 11.85
N VAL A 247 15.75 -11.43 11.38
CA VAL A 247 15.76 -12.07 10.05
C VAL A 247 14.74 -13.20 9.96
N MET A 248 14.54 -13.97 11.03
CA MET A 248 13.58 -15.08 11.05
C MET A 248 12.16 -14.66 11.41
N GLU A 249 11.95 -13.44 11.85
CA GLU A 249 10.62 -12.99 12.30
C GLU A 249 9.51 -13.11 11.26
N PRO A 250 9.73 -12.80 9.95
CA PRO A 250 8.69 -13.04 8.93
C PRO A 250 8.23 -14.50 8.86
N VAL A 251 9.17 -15.46 9.03
CA VAL A 251 8.85 -16.89 9.03
C VAL A 251 8.07 -17.28 10.29
N ARG A 252 8.49 -16.77 11.45
CA ARG A 252 7.79 -17.00 12.73
C ARG A 252 6.37 -16.45 12.70
N LEU A 253 6.19 -15.22 12.17
CA LEU A 253 4.86 -14.62 12.01
C LEU A 253 3.97 -15.45 11.10
N PHE A 254 4.50 -15.93 9.98
CA PHE A 254 3.74 -16.77 9.06
C PHE A 254 3.27 -18.08 9.73
N THR A 255 4.14 -18.72 10.53
CA THR A 255 3.78 -19.95 11.25
C THR A 255 2.81 -19.70 12.42
N ARG A 256 2.91 -18.55 13.10
CA ARG A 256 1.99 -18.17 14.19
C ARG A 256 0.60 -17.76 13.69
N MET A 257 0.50 -17.22 12.48
CA MET A 257 -0.74 -16.72 11.85
C MET A 257 -1.47 -17.83 11.07
N ASN A 258 -1.37 -19.04 11.52
CA ASN A 258 -2.07 -20.15 10.93
C ASN A 258 -3.60 -20.06 11.23
N LYS A 259 -4.47 -20.73 10.45
CA LYS A 259 -5.93 -20.65 10.56
C LYS A 259 -6.49 -21.10 11.92
N ASP A 260 -5.75 -21.93 12.64
CA ASP A 260 -6.13 -22.44 13.96
C ASP A 260 -5.83 -21.44 15.09
N ASN A 261 -5.12 -20.36 14.79
CA ASN A 261 -4.82 -19.31 15.77
C ASN A 261 -6.08 -18.44 16.00
N ILE A 262 -6.51 -18.38 17.26
CA ILE A 262 -7.69 -17.60 17.67
C ILE A 262 -7.57 -16.11 17.28
N PHE A 263 -6.36 -15.53 17.31
CA PHE A 263 -6.14 -14.14 16.89
C PHE A 263 -6.36 -13.96 15.39
N ALA A 264 -5.88 -14.90 14.56
CA ALA A 264 -6.09 -14.84 13.11
C ALA A 264 -7.57 -14.85 12.73
N GLN A 265 -8.40 -15.55 13.50
CA GLN A 265 -9.85 -15.62 13.29
C GLN A 265 -10.60 -14.34 13.70
N HIS A 266 -10.02 -13.52 14.60
CA HIS A 266 -10.68 -12.34 15.16
C HIS A 266 -10.15 -11.01 14.59
N ILE A 267 -9.06 -11.03 13.85
CA ILE A 267 -8.48 -9.84 13.23
C ILE A 267 -9.06 -9.68 11.81
N THR A 268 -10.01 -8.75 11.64
CA THR A 268 -10.73 -8.53 10.37
C THR A 268 -9.82 -8.22 9.17
N GLU A 269 -8.68 -7.59 9.39
CA GLU A 269 -7.73 -7.27 8.33
C GLU A 269 -6.99 -8.51 7.76
N LEU A 270 -7.06 -9.65 8.46
CA LEU A 270 -6.52 -10.94 8.02
C LEU A 270 -7.54 -11.79 7.25
N VAL A 271 -8.80 -11.38 7.26
CA VAL A 271 -9.87 -12.06 6.52
C VAL A 271 -9.72 -11.81 5.03
N SER A 272 -10.04 -12.83 4.22
CA SER A 272 -10.08 -12.68 2.76
C SER A 272 -11.10 -11.61 2.35
N PRO A 273 -10.77 -10.70 1.41
CA PRO A 273 -11.75 -9.76 0.87
C PRO A 273 -13.00 -10.42 0.30
N LEU A 274 -12.89 -11.67 -0.18
CA LEU A 274 -14.01 -12.43 -0.72
C LEU A 274 -14.92 -13.02 0.36
N ALA A 275 -14.35 -13.31 1.56
CA ALA A 275 -15.08 -13.88 2.68
C ALA A 275 -15.62 -12.84 3.67
N ILE A 276 -15.17 -11.59 3.57
CA ILE A 276 -15.60 -10.51 4.49
C ILE A 276 -17.10 -10.21 4.38
N HIS A 277 -17.71 -10.59 3.25
CA HIS A 277 -19.15 -10.48 3.02
C HIS A 277 -19.99 -11.30 4.01
N ASP A 278 -19.45 -12.43 4.43
CA ASP A 278 -20.16 -13.39 5.28
C ASP A 278 -19.85 -13.20 6.78
N ASP A 279 -18.96 -12.27 7.13
CA ASP A 279 -18.64 -12.00 8.52
C ASP A 279 -19.65 -11.01 9.15
N PRO A 280 -20.52 -11.46 10.07
CA PRO A 280 -21.54 -10.61 10.70
C PRO A 280 -20.94 -9.47 11.54
N ARG A 281 -19.66 -9.54 11.90
CA ARG A 281 -18.95 -8.50 12.66
C ARG A 281 -18.52 -7.32 11.78
N THR A 282 -18.40 -7.57 10.49
CA THR A 282 -18.08 -6.54 9.50
C THR A 282 -19.27 -6.42 8.56
N PRO A 283 -20.15 -5.43 8.74
CA PRO A 283 -21.17 -5.15 7.75
C PRO A 283 -20.46 -4.77 6.46
N PHE A 284 -20.18 -5.78 5.61
CA PHE A 284 -19.59 -5.57 4.30
C PHE A 284 -20.56 -4.72 3.49
N ARG A 285 -20.13 -3.52 3.26
CA ARG A 285 -20.65 -2.74 2.15
C ARG A 285 -19.58 -2.77 1.09
N LEU A 286 -19.96 -3.05 -0.16
CA LEU A 286 -19.05 -2.87 -1.29
C LEU A 286 -18.59 -1.42 -1.25
N THR A 287 -17.49 -1.19 -0.54
CA THR A 287 -16.94 0.14 -0.42
C THR A 287 -16.23 0.48 -1.72
N ILE A 288 -16.11 1.77 -1.97
CA ILE A 288 -15.41 2.25 -3.17
C ILE A 288 -13.96 1.76 -3.22
N GLN A 289 -13.34 1.47 -2.07
CA GLN A 289 -12.00 0.89 -1.98
C GLN A 289 -11.95 -0.53 -2.55
N PHE A 290 -12.91 -1.37 -2.20
CA PHE A 290 -13.03 -2.71 -2.77
C PHE A 290 -13.37 -2.67 -4.26
N ALA A 291 -14.27 -1.76 -4.68
CA ALA A 291 -14.58 -1.58 -6.09
C ALA A 291 -13.33 -1.19 -6.90
N ALA A 292 -12.52 -0.26 -6.39
CA ALA A 292 -11.25 0.14 -7.01
C ALA A 292 -10.26 -1.03 -7.09
N TRP A 293 -10.16 -1.83 -6.03
CA TRP A 293 -9.34 -3.03 -6.02
C TRP A 293 -9.81 -4.08 -7.03
N PHE A 294 -11.13 -4.37 -7.09
CA PHE A 294 -11.69 -5.30 -8.08
C PHE A 294 -11.44 -4.85 -9.53
N LEU A 295 -11.57 -3.55 -9.80
CA LEU A 295 -11.26 -3.00 -11.13
C LEU A 295 -9.77 -3.18 -11.47
N LEU A 296 -8.87 -2.97 -10.50
CA LEU A 296 -7.44 -3.14 -10.70
C LEU A 296 -7.06 -4.63 -10.88
N ILE A 297 -7.66 -5.55 -10.12
CA ILE A 297 -7.52 -7.01 -10.30
C ILE A 297 -8.06 -7.43 -11.67
N GLY A 298 -9.25 -6.96 -12.06
CA GLY A 298 -9.83 -7.24 -13.38
C GLY A 298 -8.94 -6.76 -14.52
N ALA A 299 -8.39 -5.54 -14.40
CA ALA A 299 -7.45 -4.98 -15.37
C ALA A 299 -6.12 -5.74 -15.44
N SER A 300 -5.74 -6.46 -14.37
CA SER A 300 -4.52 -7.27 -14.35
C SER A 300 -4.59 -8.47 -15.29
N LEU A 301 -5.78 -9.03 -15.53
CA LEU A 301 -5.94 -10.20 -16.41
C LEU A 301 -5.50 -9.91 -17.86
N PRO A 302 -6.03 -8.90 -18.55
CA PRO A 302 -5.54 -8.55 -19.88
C PRO A 302 -4.09 -8.02 -19.84
N ALA A 303 -3.69 -7.30 -18.77
CA ALA A 303 -2.33 -6.81 -18.63
C ALA A 303 -1.29 -7.95 -18.60
N LEU A 304 -1.61 -9.09 -17.99
CA LEU A 304 -0.75 -10.28 -18.01
C LEU A 304 -0.42 -10.73 -19.44
N VAL A 305 -1.40 -10.69 -20.34
CA VAL A 305 -1.18 -11.03 -21.75
C VAL A 305 -0.15 -10.07 -22.37
N GLY A 306 -0.26 -8.78 -22.10
CA GLY A 306 0.68 -7.76 -22.60
C GLY A 306 2.10 -7.97 -22.02
N LEU A 307 2.22 -8.26 -20.72
CA LEU A 307 3.50 -8.55 -20.07
C LEU A 307 4.17 -9.79 -20.68
N LEU A 308 3.42 -10.89 -20.86
CA LEU A 308 3.95 -12.14 -21.41
C LEU A 308 4.36 -11.98 -22.88
N ARG A 309 3.57 -11.28 -23.70
CA ARG A 309 3.92 -10.94 -25.10
C ARG A 309 5.20 -10.11 -25.17
N SER A 310 5.40 -9.24 -24.20
CA SER A 310 6.61 -8.39 -24.08
C SER A 310 7.79 -9.11 -23.41
N ARG A 311 7.66 -10.40 -23.11
CA ARG A 311 8.68 -11.23 -22.42
C ARG A 311 9.10 -10.67 -21.04
N ARG A 312 8.17 -10.00 -20.36
CA ARG A 312 8.36 -9.48 -19.01
C ARG A 312 7.83 -10.47 -17.97
N ILE A 313 8.51 -11.63 -17.87
CA ILE A 313 8.09 -12.75 -17.02
C ILE A 313 8.14 -12.36 -15.54
N ALA A 314 9.19 -11.66 -15.11
CA ALA A 314 9.31 -11.19 -13.72
C ALA A 314 8.12 -10.30 -13.32
N ASP A 315 7.76 -9.34 -14.18
CA ASP A 315 6.63 -8.46 -13.96
C ASP A 315 5.30 -9.25 -13.88
N ALA A 316 5.12 -10.26 -14.74
CA ALA A 316 3.95 -11.13 -14.71
C ALA A 316 3.88 -11.96 -13.42
N VAL A 317 4.99 -12.54 -12.97
CA VAL A 317 5.08 -13.29 -11.71
C VAL A 317 4.74 -12.38 -10.52
N VAL A 318 5.33 -11.19 -10.46
CA VAL A 318 5.05 -10.21 -9.39
C VAL A 318 3.56 -9.85 -9.38
N LEU A 319 2.97 -9.54 -10.55
CA LEU A 319 1.56 -9.18 -10.64
C LEU A 319 0.65 -10.32 -10.15
N VAL A 320 0.95 -11.57 -10.50
CA VAL A 320 0.20 -12.75 -10.05
C VAL A 320 0.36 -12.96 -8.55
N VAL A 321 1.60 -12.96 -8.03
CA VAL A 321 1.87 -13.21 -6.60
C VAL A 321 1.19 -12.16 -5.72
N PHE A 322 1.36 -10.87 -6.01
CA PHE A 322 0.72 -9.82 -5.21
C PHE A 322 -0.80 -9.77 -5.42
N GLY A 323 -1.29 -10.09 -6.62
CA GLY A 323 -2.71 -10.28 -6.88
C GLY A 323 -3.29 -11.39 -6.00
N MET A 324 -2.67 -12.56 -5.96
CA MET A 324 -3.10 -13.68 -5.10
C MET A 324 -3.00 -13.33 -3.61
N LEU A 325 -1.93 -12.65 -3.17
CA LEU A 325 -1.80 -12.19 -1.79
C LEU A 325 -2.95 -11.25 -1.42
N SER A 326 -3.40 -10.38 -2.33
CA SER A 326 -4.50 -9.45 -2.08
C SER A 326 -5.87 -10.16 -1.93
N LEU A 327 -6.01 -11.36 -2.49
CA LEU A 327 -7.20 -12.21 -2.31
C LEU A 327 -7.19 -12.94 -0.96
N VAL A 328 -6.01 -13.16 -0.36
CA VAL A 328 -5.88 -13.89 0.91
C VAL A 328 -6.28 -13.04 2.10
N ALA A 329 -5.92 -11.75 2.13
CA ALA A 329 -6.19 -10.88 3.27
C ALA A 329 -6.38 -9.41 2.85
N VAL A 330 -7.34 -8.73 3.48
CA VAL A 330 -7.65 -7.31 3.21
C VAL A 330 -6.42 -6.42 3.34
N LYS A 331 -5.57 -6.65 4.35
CA LYS A 331 -4.34 -5.87 4.53
C LYS A 331 -3.38 -5.91 3.33
N ASN A 332 -3.42 -6.98 2.54
CA ASN A 332 -2.54 -7.16 1.39
C ASN A 332 -3.01 -6.39 0.14
N ILE A 333 -4.23 -5.84 0.15
CA ILE A 333 -4.74 -5.00 -0.94
C ILE A 333 -3.79 -3.83 -1.20
N ALA A 334 -3.28 -3.19 -0.14
CA ALA A 334 -2.35 -2.08 -0.28
C ALA A 334 -1.00 -2.51 -0.88
N LEU A 335 -0.50 -3.70 -0.57
CA LEU A 335 0.71 -4.24 -1.19
C LEU A 335 0.54 -4.42 -2.70
N PHE A 336 -0.59 -5.01 -3.11
CA PHE A 336 -0.94 -5.13 -4.52
C PHE A 336 -1.08 -3.74 -5.17
N ALA A 337 -1.76 -2.79 -4.52
CA ALA A 337 -1.94 -1.43 -5.01
C ALA A 337 -0.62 -0.66 -5.22
N VAL A 338 0.45 -1.02 -4.49
CA VAL A 338 1.79 -0.43 -4.70
C VAL A 338 2.46 -0.96 -5.96
N VAL A 339 2.39 -2.27 -6.23
CA VAL A 339 3.13 -2.89 -7.34
C VAL A 339 2.33 -2.91 -8.64
N ALA A 340 1.00 -3.00 -8.57
CA ALA A 340 0.15 -3.21 -9.74
C ALA A 340 0.15 -2.04 -10.75
N PRO A 341 0.10 -0.74 -10.37
CA PRO A 341 -0.08 0.34 -11.34
C PRO A 341 0.94 0.36 -12.48
N PRO A 342 2.27 0.27 -12.25
CA PRO A 342 3.24 0.26 -13.34
C PRO A 342 3.16 -1.00 -14.20
N LEU A 343 2.82 -2.15 -13.59
CA LEU A 343 2.75 -3.43 -14.27
C LEU A 343 1.49 -3.53 -15.14
N VAL A 344 0.34 -3.19 -14.55
CA VAL A 344 -0.96 -3.20 -15.25
C VAL A 344 -0.96 -2.18 -16.38
N ALA A 345 -0.55 -0.94 -16.10
CA ALA A 345 -0.51 0.10 -17.12
C ALA A 345 0.42 -0.26 -18.28
N TYR A 346 1.59 -0.81 -18.00
CA TYR A 346 2.51 -1.26 -19.03
C TYR A 346 1.89 -2.40 -19.87
N GLY A 347 1.38 -3.45 -19.21
CA GLY A 347 0.79 -4.60 -19.89
C GLY A 347 -0.40 -4.18 -20.79
N LEU A 348 -1.29 -3.33 -20.30
CA LEU A 348 -2.41 -2.80 -21.09
C LEU A 348 -1.93 -1.96 -22.28
N THR A 349 -0.92 -1.11 -22.09
CA THR A 349 -0.36 -0.30 -23.18
C THR A 349 0.20 -1.18 -24.32
N GLN A 350 0.69 -2.40 -24.01
CA GLN A 350 1.23 -3.32 -25.03
C GLN A 350 0.17 -4.02 -25.87
N ILE A 351 -1.06 -4.13 -25.39
CA ILE A 351 -2.15 -4.82 -26.11
C ILE A 351 -3.13 -3.85 -26.77
N LEU A 352 -3.20 -2.61 -26.30
CA LEU A 352 -4.08 -1.60 -26.85
C LEU A 352 -3.38 -0.90 -28.03
N SER A 353 -4.00 -0.92 -29.20
CA SER A 353 -3.46 -0.28 -30.40
C SER A 353 -3.60 1.23 -30.31
N PRO A 354 -2.51 2.01 -30.26
CA PRO A 354 -2.56 3.47 -30.08
C PRO A 354 -3.31 4.19 -31.22
N ASP A 355 -3.33 3.61 -32.41
CA ASP A 355 -3.87 4.23 -33.64
C ASP A 355 -5.35 3.87 -33.89
N SER A 356 -5.97 3.07 -33.03
CA SER A 356 -7.38 2.72 -33.15
C SER A 356 -8.27 3.91 -32.77
N GLU A 357 -9.17 4.33 -33.68
CA GLU A 357 -10.15 5.38 -33.39
C GLU A 357 -11.02 5.04 -32.19
N LYS A 358 -11.44 3.76 -32.07
CA LYS A 358 -12.21 3.27 -30.93
C LYS A 358 -11.44 3.43 -29.62
N TRP A 359 -10.14 3.13 -29.61
CA TRP A 359 -9.30 3.34 -28.44
C TRP A 359 -9.17 4.84 -28.11
N ASN A 360 -8.96 5.68 -29.10
CA ASN A 360 -8.87 7.13 -28.90
C ASN A 360 -10.17 7.72 -28.34
N ALA A 361 -11.33 7.26 -28.80
CA ALA A 361 -12.63 7.66 -28.25
C ALA A 361 -12.79 7.20 -26.78
N LEU A 362 -12.51 5.92 -26.49
CA LEU A 362 -12.57 5.39 -25.15
C LEU A 362 -11.60 6.10 -24.19
N ARG A 363 -10.37 6.37 -24.63
CA ARG A 363 -9.35 7.10 -23.88
C ARG A 363 -9.80 8.51 -23.47
N ARG A 364 -10.52 9.22 -24.34
CA ARG A 364 -11.11 10.55 -24.03
C ARG A 364 -12.11 10.42 -22.89
N ILE A 365 -13.04 9.48 -23.01
CA ILE A 365 -14.06 9.23 -21.97
C ILE A 365 -13.41 8.88 -20.65
N ILE A 366 -12.46 7.92 -20.62
CA ILE A 366 -11.75 7.50 -19.40
C ILE A 366 -11.03 8.71 -18.78
N PHE A 367 -10.36 9.55 -19.56
CA PHE A 367 -9.68 10.73 -19.05
C PHE A 367 -10.63 11.63 -18.25
N TYR A 368 -11.77 11.99 -18.82
CA TYR A 368 -12.73 12.87 -18.15
C TYR A 368 -13.38 12.20 -16.94
N VAL A 369 -13.71 10.92 -17.03
CA VAL A 369 -14.23 10.14 -15.88
C VAL A 369 -13.23 10.14 -14.74
N VAL A 370 -11.94 9.90 -15.02
CA VAL A 370 -10.88 9.89 -14.01
C VAL A 370 -10.69 11.27 -13.38
N VAL A 371 -10.70 12.34 -14.19
CA VAL A 371 -10.60 13.72 -13.68
C VAL A 371 -11.79 14.07 -12.78
N VAL A 372 -13.01 13.79 -13.23
CA VAL A 372 -14.22 14.05 -12.45
C VAL A 372 -14.20 13.24 -11.14
N PHE A 373 -13.89 11.95 -11.23
CA PHE A 373 -13.83 11.10 -10.04
C PHE A 373 -12.75 11.57 -9.05
N ALA A 374 -11.54 11.90 -9.53
CA ALA A 374 -10.47 12.41 -8.68
C ALA A 374 -10.84 13.75 -8.03
N SER A 375 -11.51 14.64 -8.76
CA SER A 375 -12.01 15.91 -8.22
C SER A 375 -13.07 15.71 -7.15
N ILE A 376 -14.02 14.80 -7.38
CA ILE A 376 -15.06 14.43 -6.39
C ILE A 376 -14.40 13.79 -5.17
N LEU A 377 -13.41 12.90 -5.34
CA LEU A 377 -12.66 12.30 -4.24
C LEU A 377 -12.01 13.39 -3.38
N CYS A 378 -11.24 14.29 -3.99
CA CYS A 378 -10.59 15.38 -3.28
C CYS A 378 -11.61 16.26 -2.52
N PHE A 379 -12.72 16.61 -3.16
CA PHE A 379 -13.80 17.39 -2.52
C PHE A 379 -14.43 16.63 -1.35
N ARG A 380 -14.78 15.36 -1.51
CA ARG A 380 -15.40 14.57 -0.43
C ARG A 380 -14.46 14.33 0.75
N VAL A 381 -13.17 14.16 0.48
CA VAL A 381 -12.16 14.03 1.54
C VAL A 381 -11.98 15.35 2.27
N SER A 382 -11.85 16.47 1.54
CA SER A 382 -11.66 17.81 2.14
C SER A 382 -12.83 18.26 3.01
N THR A 383 -14.05 17.84 2.69
CA THR A 383 -15.26 18.14 3.47
C THR A 383 -15.54 17.12 4.58
N GLY A 384 -14.74 16.07 4.72
CA GLY A 384 -15.00 14.96 5.65
C GLY A 384 -16.12 14.00 5.23
N ALA A 385 -16.85 14.31 4.15
CA ALA A 385 -17.97 13.49 3.66
C ALA A 385 -17.53 12.08 3.22
N TRP A 386 -16.26 11.92 2.84
CA TRP A 386 -15.66 10.62 2.52
C TRP A 386 -15.70 9.67 3.72
N TYR A 387 -15.26 10.14 4.89
CA TYR A 387 -15.17 9.34 6.11
C TYR A 387 -16.53 9.18 6.79
N ALA A 388 -17.35 10.22 6.79
CA ALA A 388 -18.71 10.17 7.35
C ALA A 388 -19.57 9.12 6.66
N HIS A 389 -19.48 8.98 5.33
CA HIS A 389 -20.16 7.94 4.57
C HIS A 389 -19.75 6.52 5.00
N GLN A 390 -18.50 6.34 5.39
CA GLN A 390 -17.95 5.09 5.88
C GLN A 390 -18.16 4.88 7.39
N ARG A 391 -18.81 5.81 8.08
CA ARG A 391 -19.01 5.83 9.53
C ARG A 391 -17.68 5.84 10.32
N ARG A 392 -16.66 6.45 9.74
CA ARG A 392 -15.34 6.62 10.37
C ARG A 392 -15.25 8.01 10.94
N ALA A 393 -14.93 8.12 12.26
CA ALA A 393 -14.69 9.40 12.93
C ALA A 393 -13.26 9.91 12.63
N ILE A 394 -13.02 10.29 11.38
CA ILE A 394 -11.73 10.78 10.89
C ILE A 394 -11.88 12.25 10.47
N HIS A 395 -10.91 13.06 10.87
CA HIS A 395 -10.86 14.48 10.55
C HIS A 395 -9.59 14.84 9.79
N LEU A 396 -9.63 15.87 8.97
CA LEU A 396 -8.44 16.47 8.36
C LEU A 396 -7.74 17.37 9.38
N ALA A 397 -7.11 16.75 10.35
CA ALA A 397 -6.38 17.45 11.39
C ALA A 397 -5.26 16.56 11.93
N PRO A 398 -4.09 17.10 12.27
CA PRO A 398 -3.00 16.35 12.88
C PRO A 398 -3.27 16.15 14.38
N ARG A 399 -4.19 15.25 14.68
CA ARG A 399 -4.58 14.92 16.05
C ARG A 399 -4.87 13.43 16.19
N VAL A 400 -4.83 12.94 17.41
CA VAL A 400 -5.31 11.60 17.76
C VAL A 400 -6.82 11.66 17.98
N GLU A 401 -7.56 10.67 17.48
CA GLU A 401 -8.99 10.52 17.75
C GLU A 401 -9.19 9.89 19.13
N ARG A 402 -9.53 10.75 20.10
CA ARG A 402 -9.60 10.42 21.53
C ARG A 402 -10.50 9.21 21.82
N ALA A 403 -11.68 9.16 21.21
CA ALA A 403 -12.64 8.06 21.39
C ALA A 403 -12.13 6.73 20.84
N ALA A 404 -11.39 6.75 19.71
CA ALA A 404 -10.85 5.53 19.11
C ALA A 404 -9.76 4.91 19.98
N LEU A 405 -8.95 5.74 20.65
CA LEU A 405 -7.79 5.30 21.45
C LEU A 405 -8.07 5.30 22.96
N ALA A 406 -9.32 5.51 23.40
CA ALA A 406 -9.71 5.57 24.81
C ALA A 406 -8.85 6.52 25.67
N LEU A 407 -8.37 7.65 25.08
CA LEU A 407 -7.49 8.59 25.77
C LEU A 407 -8.13 9.19 27.02
N ASP A 408 -9.45 9.38 27.02
CA ASP A 408 -10.17 9.93 28.19
C ASP A 408 -10.10 8.95 29.37
N ALA A 409 -10.10 7.64 29.13
CA ALA A 409 -9.90 6.64 30.17
C ALA A 409 -8.46 6.65 30.71
N ALA A 410 -7.46 6.78 29.84
CA ALA A 410 -6.06 6.88 30.25
C ALA A 410 -5.82 8.14 31.10
N GLU A 411 -6.32 9.31 30.67
CA GLU A 411 -6.25 10.56 31.42
C GLU A 411 -7.00 10.49 32.76
N PHE A 412 -8.12 9.76 32.82
CA PHE A 412 -8.82 9.53 34.08
C PHE A 412 -7.95 8.75 35.05
N VAL A 413 -7.35 7.64 34.62
CA VAL A 413 -6.45 6.81 35.43
C VAL A 413 -5.28 7.64 35.99
N GLU A 414 -4.66 8.47 35.13
CA GLU A 414 -3.58 9.36 35.52
C GLU A 414 -4.03 10.42 36.54
N ARG A 415 -5.16 11.10 36.26
CA ARG A 415 -5.70 12.17 37.11
C ARG A 415 -6.06 11.67 38.52
N VAL A 416 -6.62 10.45 38.63
CA VAL A 416 -6.95 9.88 39.95
C VAL A 416 -5.78 9.14 40.59
N ASN A 417 -4.61 9.15 39.93
CA ASN A 417 -3.38 8.47 40.36
C ASN A 417 -3.64 6.99 40.72
N LEU A 418 -4.43 6.31 39.88
CA LEU A 418 -4.76 4.92 40.10
C LEU A 418 -3.51 4.05 39.90
N LYS A 419 -3.07 3.38 40.97
CA LYS A 419 -1.87 2.54 40.95
C LYS A 419 -2.24 1.07 41.00
N GLY A 420 -1.43 0.25 40.38
CA GLY A 420 -1.57 -1.21 40.41
C GLY A 420 -1.46 -1.84 39.03
N ARG A 421 -1.74 -3.15 38.95
CA ARG A 421 -1.71 -3.90 37.72
C ARG A 421 -3.03 -3.71 36.99
N GLY A 422 -2.99 -3.10 35.80
CA GLY A 422 -4.17 -2.90 34.96
C GLY A 422 -4.42 -4.12 34.04
N PHE A 423 -5.67 -4.37 33.73
CA PHE A 423 -6.10 -5.27 32.69
C PHE A 423 -7.06 -4.54 31.77
N ASN A 424 -6.81 -4.58 30.49
CA ASN A 424 -7.61 -3.92 29.46
C ASN A 424 -7.94 -4.91 28.33
N ASN A 425 -8.89 -4.56 27.48
CA ASN A 425 -9.17 -5.36 26.30
C ASN A 425 -8.08 -5.14 25.22
N PHE A 426 -8.04 -6.05 24.26
CA PHE A 426 -7.05 -6.06 23.18
C PHE A 426 -7.00 -4.73 22.39
N ASN A 427 -8.13 -4.06 22.23
CA ASN A 427 -8.23 -2.86 21.39
C ASN A 427 -7.66 -1.59 22.03
N VAL A 428 -7.45 -1.56 23.36
CA VAL A 428 -6.96 -0.35 24.06
C VAL A 428 -5.65 -0.59 24.82
N GLY A 429 -5.03 -1.74 24.59
CA GLY A 429 -3.80 -2.15 25.29
C GLY A 429 -2.54 -1.38 24.90
N GLY A 430 -2.59 -0.56 23.92
CA GLY A 430 -1.44 0.20 23.42
C GLY A 430 -1.27 1.60 23.99
N LEU A 431 -2.09 2.00 24.96
CA LEU A 431 -2.07 3.36 25.54
C LEU A 431 -1.12 3.48 26.73
#